data_50c4dd6a78430e6d098062a36374eacf
#
_entry.id   50c4dd6a78430e6d098062a36374eacf
#
_cell.length_a   1.000
_cell.length_b   1.000
_cell.length_c   1.000
_cell.angle_alpha   90.00
_cell.angle_beta   90.00
_cell.angle_gamma   90.00
#
_symmetry.space_group_name_H-M   'P 1'
#
loop_
_entity.id
_entity.type
_entity.pdbx_description
1 polymer ?
#
loop_
_entity_poly.entity_id
_entity_poly.type
_entity_poly.pdbx_seq_one_letter_code
_entity_poly.pdbx_strand_id
1 'polypeptide(L)'
;MKKSTQLLRRDIIRKHHEKTKAEKLKEILNREWYLLRSILSYCCWAIFLFLLGGREAGKSYAVTDFFCKQWKEKHRPFYWLRLTEQSQRKLLTNNAEKLIDPDIRRKYNLELMTKGDTVFEITRDNKGRIIKKEMMCRVMALSTFYNDKGSGLFDKDFLNDPNMYYNICLDEMNREKNEKRSFDIVYAFTNQLENLVRSTKQRLRVICIGNTLEEASDILCAFNFLPEDFGRYKLKSKRAVIEYIEPSEKYLTRRKGTVADILMP
;
A
#
# COMPACT_ATOMS: atom_id res chain seq x y z
N MET A 1 -4.19 -42.96 35.83
CA MET A 1 -5.00 -41.74 35.66
C MET A 1 -4.36 -40.53 34.93
N LYS A 2 -3.03 -40.49 34.70
CA LYS A 2 -2.38 -39.32 34.02
C LYS A 2 -2.39 -39.31 32.47
N LYS A 3 -2.67 -40.44 31.80
CA LYS A 3 -2.70 -40.51 30.32
C LYS A 3 -4.02 -39.98 29.68
N SER A 4 -5.14 -40.10 30.39
CA SER A 4 -6.42 -39.63 29.86
C SER A 4 -6.55 -38.11 29.79
N THR A 5 -5.94 -37.40 30.75
CA THR A 5 -5.99 -35.93 30.80
C THR A 5 -5.11 -35.26 29.73
N GLN A 6 -4.01 -35.92 29.32
CA GLN A 6 -3.17 -35.42 28.23
C GLN A 6 -3.80 -35.59 26.83
N LEU A 7 -4.56 -36.66 26.63
CA LEU A 7 -5.31 -36.89 25.38
C LEU A 7 -6.45 -35.87 25.23
N LEU A 8 -7.22 -35.61 26.32
CA LEU A 8 -8.25 -34.59 26.31
C LEU A 8 -7.71 -33.18 26.05
N ARG A 9 -6.55 -32.82 26.61
CA ARG A 9 -5.91 -31.53 26.31
C ARG A 9 -5.45 -31.44 24.84
N ARG A 10 -4.93 -32.49 24.25
CA ARG A 10 -4.54 -32.54 22.83
C ARG A 10 -5.75 -32.40 21.90
N ASP A 11 -6.86 -33.01 22.23
CA ASP A 11 -8.09 -32.92 21.44
C ASP A 11 -8.78 -31.57 21.56
N ILE A 12 -8.72 -30.93 22.73
CA ILE A 12 -9.19 -29.54 22.93
C ILE A 12 -8.30 -28.55 22.16
N ILE A 13 -6.99 -28.73 22.16
CA ILE A 13 -6.05 -27.90 21.39
C ILE A 13 -6.23 -28.13 19.88
N ARG A 14 -6.52 -29.36 19.41
CA ARG A 14 -6.86 -29.65 18.01
C ARG A 14 -8.18 -29.02 17.60
N LYS A 15 -9.21 -29.08 18.41
CA LYS A 15 -10.51 -28.42 18.10
C LYS A 15 -10.43 -26.89 18.02
N HIS A 16 -9.48 -26.25 18.71
CA HIS A 16 -9.25 -24.82 18.57
C HIS A 16 -8.41 -24.42 17.35
N HIS A 17 -7.83 -25.38 16.59
CA HIS A 17 -6.87 -25.08 15.53
C HIS A 17 -7.32 -25.35 14.09
N GLU A 18 -8.49 -25.92 13.88
CA GLU A 18 -8.98 -26.20 12.52
C GLU A 18 -10.31 -25.51 12.21
N LYS A 19 -10.25 -24.17 12.08
CA LYS A 19 -11.16 -23.55 11.12
C LYS A 19 -10.83 -24.14 9.76
N THR A 20 -11.80 -24.77 9.14
CA THR A 20 -11.65 -25.35 7.79
C THR A 20 -11.14 -24.28 6.82
N LYS A 21 -10.47 -24.68 5.74
CA LYS A 21 -10.08 -23.74 4.67
C LYS A 21 -11.27 -22.88 4.21
N ALA A 22 -12.47 -23.43 4.19
CA ALA A 22 -13.71 -22.75 3.84
C ALA A 22 -14.12 -21.67 4.86
N GLU A 23 -13.99 -21.92 6.17
CA GLU A 23 -14.30 -20.92 7.20
C GLU A 23 -13.28 -19.77 7.21
N LYS A 24 -11.99 -20.09 7.01
CA LYS A 24 -10.94 -19.07 6.82
C LYS A 24 -11.19 -18.22 5.58
N LEU A 25 -11.63 -18.84 4.51
CA LEU A 25 -12.00 -18.15 3.28
C LEU A 25 -13.23 -17.26 3.48
N LYS A 26 -14.27 -17.74 4.14
CA LYS A 26 -15.44 -16.95 4.51
C LYS A 26 -15.08 -15.75 5.39
N GLU A 27 -14.20 -15.92 6.39
CA GLU A 27 -13.71 -14.81 7.21
C GLU A 27 -12.92 -13.78 6.39
N ILE A 28 -12.12 -14.24 5.43
CA ILE A 28 -11.36 -13.36 4.54
C ILE A 28 -12.31 -12.60 3.60
N LEU A 29 -13.32 -13.26 3.06
CA LEU A 29 -14.30 -12.66 2.14
C LEU A 29 -15.29 -11.73 2.86
N ASN A 30 -15.61 -11.99 4.13
CA ASN A 30 -16.55 -11.20 4.91
C ASN A 30 -15.88 -10.16 5.83
N ARG A 31 -14.75 -9.57 5.37
CA ARG A 31 -14.07 -8.52 6.12
C ARG A 31 -14.57 -7.14 5.72
N GLU A 32 -14.73 -6.29 6.72
CA GLU A 32 -15.08 -4.89 6.50
C GLU A 32 -13.98 -4.11 5.77
N TRP A 33 -12.71 -4.43 6.08
CA TRP A 33 -11.53 -3.74 5.55
C TRP A 33 -10.60 -4.68 4.79
N TYR A 34 -9.98 -4.16 3.75
CA TYR A 34 -9.00 -4.89 2.94
C TYR A 34 -7.78 -5.35 3.76
N LEU A 35 -7.29 -6.55 3.49
CA LEU A 35 -6.08 -7.10 4.12
C LEU A 35 -4.98 -7.39 3.10
N LEU A 36 -3.96 -6.55 3.13
CA LEU A 36 -2.79 -6.67 2.28
C LEU A 36 -1.96 -7.95 2.55
N ARG A 37 -2.00 -8.50 3.77
CA ARG A 37 -1.20 -9.66 4.17
C ARG A 37 -1.37 -10.87 3.25
N SER A 38 -2.57 -11.11 2.75
CA SER A 38 -2.86 -12.25 1.87
C SER A 38 -2.05 -12.17 0.57
N ILE A 39 -2.10 -11.04 -0.14
CA ILE A 39 -1.37 -10.89 -1.40
C ILE A 39 0.15 -10.90 -1.17
N LEU A 40 0.65 -10.29 -0.11
CA LEU A 40 2.07 -10.27 0.21
C LEU A 40 2.63 -11.65 0.53
N SER A 41 1.86 -12.51 1.21
CA SER A 41 2.29 -13.86 1.58
C SER A 41 2.30 -14.81 0.39
N TYR A 42 1.25 -14.79 -0.44
CA TYR A 42 1.09 -15.72 -1.56
C TYR A 42 1.73 -15.26 -2.87
N CYS A 43 2.10 -13.99 -2.97
CA CYS A 43 2.62 -13.39 -4.19
C CYS A 43 3.95 -12.66 -3.95
N CYS A 44 4.81 -13.20 -3.07
CA CYS A 44 6.13 -12.62 -2.75
C CYS A 44 7.08 -12.54 -3.97
N TRP A 45 6.80 -13.29 -5.03
CA TRP A 45 7.54 -13.28 -6.30
C TRP A 45 7.24 -12.05 -7.16
N ALA A 46 6.10 -11.38 -6.93
CA ALA A 46 5.67 -10.24 -7.72
C ALA A 46 6.40 -8.96 -7.29
N ILE A 47 6.72 -8.14 -8.28
CA ILE A 47 7.21 -6.77 -8.09
C ILE A 47 6.02 -5.82 -8.01
N PHE A 48 5.08 -5.96 -8.95
CA PHE A 48 3.92 -5.09 -9.07
C PHE A 48 2.68 -5.73 -8.47
N LEU A 49 2.03 -5.02 -7.57
CA LEU A 49 0.80 -5.42 -6.92
C LEU A 49 -0.26 -4.35 -7.19
N PHE A 50 -1.28 -4.69 -7.98
CA PHE A 50 -2.39 -3.78 -8.28
C PHE A 50 -3.58 -4.12 -7.38
N LEU A 51 -4.05 -3.14 -6.64
CA LEU A 51 -5.18 -3.25 -5.72
C LEU A 51 -6.33 -2.41 -6.26
N LEU A 52 -7.30 -3.06 -6.88
CA LEU A 52 -8.48 -2.44 -7.46
C LEU A 52 -9.70 -2.73 -6.59
N GLY A 53 -10.61 -1.78 -6.45
CA GLY A 53 -11.84 -2.02 -5.69
C GLY A 53 -12.50 -0.73 -5.24
N GLY A 54 -13.66 -0.84 -4.59
CA GLY A 54 -14.46 0.29 -4.14
C GLY A 54 -13.70 1.32 -3.30
N ARG A 55 -14.18 2.56 -3.34
CA ARG A 55 -13.70 3.63 -2.43
C ARG A 55 -13.96 3.20 -0.99
N GLU A 56 -13.12 3.63 -0.05
CA GLU A 56 -13.24 3.33 1.39
C GLU A 56 -13.13 1.83 1.76
N ALA A 57 -12.64 0.98 0.86
CA ALA A 57 -12.36 -0.43 1.20
C ALA A 57 -11.12 -0.61 2.10
N GLY A 58 -10.42 0.47 2.45
CA GLY A 58 -9.24 0.43 3.32
C GLY A 58 -7.93 0.07 2.61
N LYS A 59 -7.88 0.14 1.28
CA LYS A 59 -6.67 -0.20 0.50
C LYS A 59 -5.45 0.65 0.87
N SER A 60 -5.59 1.98 0.81
CA SER A 60 -4.50 2.92 1.13
C SER A 60 -4.08 2.79 2.59
N TYR A 61 -5.06 2.64 3.51
CA TYR A 61 -4.79 2.38 4.93
C TYR A 61 -3.95 1.11 5.13
N ALA A 62 -4.32 0.00 4.49
CA ALA A 62 -3.60 -1.28 4.61
C ALA A 62 -2.17 -1.20 4.07
N VAL A 63 -1.93 -0.45 2.99
CA VAL A 63 -0.59 -0.23 2.42
C VAL A 63 0.24 0.66 3.34
N THR A 64 -0.34 1.75 3.84
CA THR A 64 0.35 2.67 4.77
C THR A 64 0.68 1.97 6.09
N ASP A 65 -0.25 1.21 6.67
CA ASP A 65 0.00 0.39 7.88
C ASP A 65 1.16 -0.59 7.67
N PHE A 66 1.19 -1.27 6.53
CA PHE A 66 2.28 -2.18 6.19
C PHE A 66 3.63 -1.45 6.04
N PHE A 67 3.67 -0.29 5.38
CA PHE A 67 4.92 0.46 5.21
C PHE A 67 5.41 1.04 6.53
N CYS A 68 4.53 1.57 7.37
CA CYS A 68 4.87 2.03 8.72
C CYS A 68 5.41 0.89 9.60
N LYS A 69 4.82 -0.31 9.49
CA LYS A 69 5.35 -1.51 10.13
C LYS A 69 6.76 -1.85 9.64
N GLN A 70 7.01 -1.82 8.32
CA GLN A 70 8.34 -2.06 7.74
C GLN A 70 9.36 -1.01 8.18
N TRP A 71 8.94 0.24 8.35
CA TRP A 71 9.76 1.30 8.89
C TRP A 71 10.16 1.00 10.34
N LYS A 72 9.20 0.73 11.22
CA LYS A 72 9.47 0.47 12.64
C LYS A 72 10.30 -0.78 12.90
N GLU A 73 10.04 -1.86 12.17
CA GLU A 73 10.73 -3.14 12.39
C GLU A 73 12.09 -3.22 11.70
N LYS A 74 12.29 -2.51 10.58
CA LYS A 74 13.44 -2.72 9.71
C LYS A 74 14.04 -1.43 9.15
N HIS A 75 13.61 -0.28 9.63
CA HIS A 75 14.01 1.05 9.14
C HIS A 75 13.97 1.17 7.61
N ARG A 76 12.92 0.61 6.98
CA ARG A 76 12.70 0.66 5.53
C ARG A 76 11.89 1.88 5.17
N PRO A 77 12.51 2.92 4.61
CA PRO A 77 11.77 4.07 4.10
C PRO A 77 10.97 3.67 2.86
N PHE A 78 10.00 4.52 2.48
CA PHE A 78 9.14 4.25 1.35
C PHE A 78 8.85 5.50 0.52
N TYR A 79 8.43 5.27 -0.72
CA TYR A 79 7.96 6.30 -1.62
C TYR A 79 6.45 6.22 -1.78
N TRP A 80 5.82 7.38 -1.79
CA TRP A 80 4.40 7.49 -2.08
C TRP A 80 4.18 8.40 -3.27
N LEU A 81 3.66 7.85 -4.35
CA LEU A 81 3.46 8.54 -5.62
C LEU A 81 1.99 8.91 -5.79
N ARG A 82 1.77 10.09 -6.33
CA ARG A 82 0.47 10.59 -6.81
C ARG A 82 0.59 11.01 -8.26
N LEU A 83 -0.53 11.10 -8.98
CA LEU A 83 -0.49 11.54 -10.37
C LEU A 83 -0.08 13.01 -10.48
N THR A 84 -0.63 13.87 -9.67
CA THR A 84 -0.44 15.32 -9.76
C THR A 84 0.20 15.92 -8.51
N GLU A 85 0.90 17.04 -8.68
CA GLU A 85 1.49 17.79 -7.58
C GLU A 85 0.43 18.32 -6.58
N GLN A 86 -0.75 18.69 -7.07
CA GLN A 86 -1.83 19.12 -6.19
C GLN A 86 -2.29 18.00 -5.25
N SER A 87 -2.43 16.78 -5.75
CA SER A 87 -2.80 15.61 -4.93
C SER A 87 -1.67 15.22 -3.96
N GLN A 88 -0.41 15.34 -4.38
CA GLN A 88 0.77 15.17 -3.53
C GLN A 88 0.76 16.15 -2.33
N ARG A 89 0.62 17.45 -2.60
CA ARG A 89 0.62 18.49 -1.55
C ARG A 89 -0.47 18.28 -0.51
N LYS A 90 -1.66 17.79 -0.91
CA LYS A 90 -2.75 17.48 0.01
C LYS A 90 -2.38 16.41 1.03
N LEU A 91 -1.54 15.43 0.66
CA LEU A 91 -1.10 14.37 1.57
C LEU A 91 -0.12 14.87 2.63
N LEU A 92 0.64 15.91 2.33
CA LEU A 92 1.69 16.45 3.21
C LEU A 92 1.17 17.44 4.26
N THR A 93 -0.09 17.87 4.15
CA THR A 93 -0.70 18.79 5.12
C THR A 93 -0.72 18.21 6.53
N ASN A 94 -0.61 19.05 7.56
CA ASN A 94 -0.66 18.66 8.97
C ASN A 94 0.33 17.53 9.31
N ASN A 95 1.58 17.68 8.87
CA ASN A 95 2.61 16.66 9.07
C ASN A 95 2.21 15.28 8.49
N ALA A 96 1.66 15.27 7.27
CA ALA A 96 1.24 14.08 6.55
C ALA A 96 0.08 13.30 7.20
N GLU A 97 -0.85 13.97 7.87
CA GLU A 97 -2.00 13.34 8.53
C GLU A 97 -2.91 12.60 7.54
N LYS A 98 -3.05 13.11 6.32
CA LYS A 98 -3.81 12.46 5.25
C LYS A 98 -3.11 11.27 4.60
N LEU A 99 -1.80 11.18 4.71
CA LEU A 99 -1.02 10.04 4.24
C LEU A 99 -0.97 8.93 5.30
N ILE A 100 -0.68 9.30 6.54
CA ILE A 100 -0.51 8.37 7.64
C ILE A 100 -1.57 8.69 8.69
N ASP A 101 -2.61 7.86 8.69
CA ASP A 101 -3.78 7.98 9.54
C ASP A 101 -3.37 8.09 11.03
N PRO A 102 -4.07 8.90 11.86
CA PRO A 102 -3.81 9.03 13.28
C PRO A 102 -3.78 7.70 14.04
N ASP A 103 -4.60 6.72 13.64
CA ASP A 103 -4.60 5.39 14.26
C ASP A 103 -3.30 4.63 13.99
N ILE A 104 -2.77 4.73 12.76
CA ILE A 104 -1.46 4.15 12.41
C ILE A 104 -0.35 4.83 13.21
N ARG A 105 -0.41 6.16 13.34
CA ARG A 105 0.58 6.90 14.14
C ARG A 105 0.58 6.46 15.60
N ARG A 106 -0.61 6.34 16.21
CA ARG A 106 -0.73 5.82 17.59
C ARG A 106 -0.23 4.39 17.72
N LYS A 107 -0.62 3.52 16.77
CA LYS A 107 -0.23 2.10 16.74
C LYS A 107 1.28 1.89 16.76
N TYR A 108 2.02 2.72 16.03
CA TYR A 108 3.47 2.59 15.90
C TYR A 108 4.26 3.64 16.69
N ASN A 109 3.59 4.45 17.49
CA ASN A 109 4.19 5.57 18.24
C ASN A 109 5.05 6.44 17.33
N LEU A 110 4.44 7.00 16.28
CA LEU A 110 5.09 7.83 15.27
C LEU A 110 4.82 9.30 15.57
N GLU A 111 5.86 10.08 15.82
CA GLU A 111 5.81 11.53 15.76
C GLU A 111 6.40 11.99 14.43
N LEU A 112 5.60 12.69 13.63
CA LEU A 112 5.94 13.01 12.24
C LEU A 112 6.09 14.50 12.02
N MET A 113 7.04 14.85 11.15
CA MET A 113 7.25 16.20 10.66
C MET A 113 7.43 16.19 9.14
N THR A 114 6.80 17.11 8.43
CA THR A 114 7.01 17.29 6.99
C THR A 114 7.98 18.44 6.71
N LYS A 115 8.86 18.24 5.73
CA LYS A 115 9.69 19.31 5.16
C LYS A 115 9.80 19.11 3.65
N GLY A 116 9.24 20.04 2.87
CA GLY A 116 9.12 19.87 1.41
C GLY A 116 8.24 18.67 1.08
N ASP A 117 8.74 17.75 0.27
CA ASP A 117 8.10 16.51 -0.16
C ASP A 117 8.38 15.31 0.77
N THR A 118 9.09 15.53 1.85
CA THR A 118 9.63 14.47 2.72
C THR A 118 8.95 14.47 4.09
N VAL A 119 8.59 13.26 4.54
CA VAL A 119 8.06 12.98 5.88
C VAL A 119 9.16 12.37 6.72
N PHE A 120 9.40 12.94 7.88
CA PHE A 120 10.40 12.49 8.83
C PHE A 120 9.72 11.96 10.09
N GLU A 121 10.23 10.87 10.63
CA GLU A 121 10.01 10.53 12.03
C GLU A 121 10.97 11.34 12.88
N ILE A 122 10.45 11.96 13.94
CA ILE A 122 11.23 12.76 14.90
C ILE A 122 11.13 12.18 16.29
N THR A 123 12.17 12.41 17.07
CA THR A 123 12.19 12.13 18.51
C THR A 123 12.55 13.42 19.25
N ARG A 124 11.85 13.70 20.34
CA ARG A 124 12.10 14.89 21.17
C ARG A 124 12.69 14.51 22.53
N ASP A 125 13.45 15.43 23.09
CA ASP A 125 13.89 15.35 24.49
C ASP A 125 12.75 15.79 25.44
N ASN A 126 13.00 15.67 26.74
CA ASN A 126 12.05 16.08 27.78
C ASN A 126 11.74 17.59 27.78
N LYS A 127 12.51 18.39 27.03
CA LYS A 127 12.31 19.85 26.84
C LYS A 127 11.62 20.17 25.52
N GLY A 128 11.14 19.15 24.78
CA GLY A 128 10.45 19.29 23.50
C GLY A 128 11.35 19.56 22.29
N ARG A 129 12.69 19.55 22.45
CA ARG A 129 13.63 19.79 21.34
C ARG A 129 13.82 18.51 20.52
N ILE A 130 13.87 18.62 19.19
CA ILE A 130 14.14 17.51 18.30
C ILE A 130 15.60 17.05 18.49
N ILE A 131 15.79 15.82 18.96
CA ILE A 131 17.09 15.18 19.15
C ILE A 131 17.42 14.17 18.04
N LYS A 132 16.40 13.63 17.34
CA LYS A 132 16.55 12.71 16.22
C LYS A 132 15.55 13.04 15.14
N LYS A 133 15.99 12.94 13.88
CA LYS A 133 15.16 13.18 12.70
C LYS A 133 15.59 12.20 11.62
N GLU A 134 14.70 11.29 11.24
CA GLU A 134 14.97 10.24 10.25
C GLU A 134 13.98 10.31 9.09
N MET A 135 14.47 10.21 7.89
CA MET A 135 13.64 10.24 6.69
C MET A 135 12.88 8.91 6.56
N MET A 136 11.55 8.99 6.70
CA MET A 136 10.66 7.84 6.66
C MET A 136 10.02 7.65 5.29
N CYS A 137 9.55 8.74 4.68
CA CYS A 137 8.81 8.66 3.43
C CYS A 137 9.10 9.89 2.57
N ARG A 138 9.10 9.70 1.24
CA ARG A 138 9.07 10.78 0.28
C ARG A 138 7.80 10.70 -0.56
N VAL A 139 7.06 11.82 -0.66
CA VAL A 139 5.82 11.91 -1.43
C VAL A 139 6.11 12.67 -2.72
N MET A 140 5.83 12.04 -3.87
CA MET A 140 6.23 12.56 -5.17
C MET A 140 5.04 12.59 -6.12
N ALA A 141 5.11 13.43 -7.16
CA ALA A 141 4.11 13.52 -8.20
C ALA A 141 4.66 13.02 -9.54
N LEU A 142 3.90 12.19 -10.26
CA LEU A 142 4.30 11.75 -11.59
C LEU A 142 4.34 12.91 -12.61
N SER A 143 3.47 13.91 -12.46
CA SER A 143 3.46 15.08 -13.33
C SER A 143 4.76 15.90 -13.32
N THR A 144 5.57 15.73 -12.28
CA THR A 144 6.84 16.46 -12.11
C THR A 144 8.06 15.55 -12.01
N PHE A 145 7.95 14.31 -12.52
CA PHE A 145 8.98 13.27 -12.39
C PHE A 145 10.37 13.72 -12.91
N TYR A 146 10.40 14.58 -13.88
CA TYR A 146 11.65 15.11 -14.45
C TYR A 146 12.48 15.94 -13.46
N ASN A 147 11.83 16.50 -12.43
CA ASN A 147 12.51 17.23 -11.36
C ASN A 147 13.20 16.29 -10.36
N ASP A 148 12.85 15.02 -10.38
CA ASP A 148 13.33 14.02 -9.42
C ASP A 148 14.58 13.27 -9.88
N LYS A 149 15.16 13.66 -11.02
CA LYS A 149 16.39 13.06 -11.53
C LYS A 149 17.51 13.21 -10.51
N GLY A 150 18.03 12.06 -10.06
CA GLY A 150 19.11 12.04 -9.08
C GLY A 150 18.69 12.02 -7.62
N SER A 151 17.42 12.09 -7.31
CA SER A 151 16.89 12.19 -5.95
C SER A 151 16.68 10.83 -5.26
N GLY A 152 17.57 9.86 -5.43
CA GLY A 152 17.53 8.61 -4.67
C GLY A 152 17.47 8.89 -3.17
N LEU A 153 16.58 8.20 -2.45
CA LEU A 153 16.36 8.36 -1.01
C LEU A 153 17.41 7.68 -0.14
N PHE A 154 18.23 6.82 -0.74
CA PHE A 154 19.00 5.88 0.04
C PHE A 154 20.48 6.19 -0.04
N ASP A 155 21.13 6.19 1.10
CA ASP A 155 22.59 6.22 1.14
C ASP A 155 23.18 4.88 0.64
N LYS A 156 24.51 4.85 0.52
CA LYS A 156 25.22 3.68 -0.01
C LYS A 156 25.08 2.45 0.89
N ASP A 157 24.98 2.63 2.20
CA ASP A 157 24.90 1.52 3.16
C ASP A 157 23.55 0.83 3.04
N PHE A 158 22.49 1.61 2.86
CA PHE A 158 21.16 1.09 2.60
C PHE A 158 21.06 0.31 1.28
N LEU A 159 21.75 0.80 0.25
CA LEU A 159 21.80 0.15 -1.07
C LEU A 159 22.54 -1.19 -1.06
N ASN A 160 23.41 -1.41 -0.10
CA ASN A 160 24.22 -2.63 0.02
C ASN A 160 23.53 -3.74 0.83
N ASP A 161 22.39 -3.48 1.52
CA ASP A 161 21.64 -4.53 2.22
C ASP A 161 20.85 -5.41 1.24
N PRO A 162 21.23 -6.69 1.03
CA PRO A 162 20.54 -7.59 0.10
C PRO A 162 19.10 -7.91 0.53
N ASN A 163 18.75 -7.64 1.77
CA ASN A 163 17.41 -7.87 2.32
C ASN A 163 16.51 -6.64 2.24
N MET A 164 17.05 -5.52 1.77
CA MET A 164 16.29 -4.29 1.67
C MET A 164 15.31 -4.33 0.49
N TYR A 165 14.10 -3.84 0.73
CA TYR A 165 13.08 -3.64 -0.30
C TYR A 165 12.86 -2.15 -0.53
N TYR A 166 12.83 -1.75 -1.79
CA TYR A 166 12.22 -0.49 -2.17
C TYR A 166 10.71 -0.64 -2.13
N ASN A 167 10.07 -0.01 -1.15
CA ASN A 167 8.62 0.05 -1.03
C ASN A 167 8.12 1.31 -1.72
N ILE A 168 7.36 1.15 -2.78
CA ILE A 168 6.78 2.23 -3.57
C ILE A 168 5.28 2.02 -3.65
N CYS A 169 4.50 3.05 -3.38
CA CYS A 169 3.06 3.06 -3.62
C CYS A 169 2.72 4.11 -4.67
N LEU A 170 1.96 3.73 -5.68
CA LEU A 170 1.24 4.66 -6.55
C LEU A 170 -0.23 4.64 -6.15
N ASP A 171 -0.66 5.68 -5.45
CA ASP A 171 -2.02 5.81 -4.95
C ASP A 171 -2.85 6.69 -5.91
N GLU A 172 -4.10 6.27 -6.14
CA GLU A 172 -4.98 6.84 -7.18
C GLU A 172 -4.33 6.78 -8.57
N MET A 173 -4.01 5.55 -9.01
CA MET A 173 -3.31 5.33 -10.28
C MET A 173 -4.14 5.68 -11.52
N ASN A 174 -5.44 5.84 -11.39
CA ASN A 174 -6.36 6.18 -12.47
C ASN A 174 -6.64 7.68 -12.48
N ARG A 175 -6.69 8.27 -13.68
CA ARG A 175 -7.21 9.64 -13.85
C ARG A 175 -8.69 9.67 -13.50
N GLU A 176 -9.14 10.81 -13.02
CA GLU A 176 -10.57 11.09 -12.94
C GLU A 176 -11.13 11.47 -14.32
N LYS A 177 -12.42 11.20 -14.58
CA LYS A 177 -13.06 11.45 -15.90
C LYS A 177 -12.84 12.85 -16.46
N ASN A 178 -12.78 13.85 -15.58
CA ASN A 178 -12.64 15.26 -15.96
C ASN A 178 -11.19 15.76 -15.90
N GLU A 179 -10.23 14.90 -15.60
CA GLU A 179 -8.83 15.28 -15.51
C GLU A 179 -8.21 15.38 -16.90
N LYS A 180 -7.65 16.56 -17.22
CA LYS A 180 -6.99 16.77 -18.52
C LYS A 180 -5.78 15.85 -18.66
N ARG A 181 -5.61 15.26 -19.83
CA ARG A 181 -4.42 14.49 -20.20
C ARG A 181 -3.23 15.44 -20.43
N SER A 182 -2.58 15.86 -19.36
CA SER A 182 -1.45 16.81 -19.42
C SER A 182 -0.09 16.13 -19.60
N PHE A 183 0.00 14.82 -19.35
CA PHE A 183 1.24 14.02 -19.48
C PHE A 183 0.91 12.54 -19.70
N ASP A 184 1.89 11.78 -20.19
CA ASP A 184 1.80 10.32 -20.32
C ASP A 184 2.12 9.67 -18.95
N ILE A 185 1.09 9.06 -18.34
CA ILE A 185 1.21 8.42 -17.03
C ILE A 185 2.17 7.23 -17.08
N VAL A 186 2.11 6.41 -18.12
CA VAL A 186 2.94 5.19 -18.24
C VAL A 186 4.40 5.59 -18.37
N TYR A 187 4.69 6.55 -19.24
CA TYR A 187 6.04 7.09 -19.41
C TYR A 187 6.56 7.70 -18.12
N ALA A 188 5.77 8.56 -17.48
CA ALA A 188 6.16 9.21 -16.23
C ALA A 188 6.39 8.19 -15.10
N PHE A 189 5.52 7.19 -14.97
CA PHE A 189 5.63 6.15 -13.95
C PHE A 189 6.88 5.29 -14.16
N THR A 190 7.14 4.85 -15.39
CA THR A 190 8.32 4.04 -15.71
C THR A 190 9.61 4.80 -15.43
N ASN A 191 9.70 6.05 -15.91
CA ASN A 191 10.88 6.87 -15.68
C ASN A 191 11.06 7.23 -14.19
N GLN A 192 9.97 7.44 -13.45
CA GLN A 192 10.06 7.66 -12.01
C GLN A 192 10.61 6.43 -11.29
N LEU A 193 10.13 5.24 -11.62
CA LEU A 193 10.69 4.00 -11.07
C LEU A 193 12.18 3.86 -11.39
N GLU A 194 12.60 4.11 -12.63
CA GLU A 194 14.02 4.10 -13.01
C GLU A 194 14.84 5.13 -12.25
N ASN A 195 14.31 6.35 -12.06
CA ASN A 195 15.00 7.38 -11.27
C ASN A 195 15.19 6.95 -9.80
N LEU A 196 14.21 6.26 -9.22
CA LEU A 196 14.25 5.82 -7.83
C LEU A 196 15.16 4.61 -7.63
N VAL A 197 15.07 3.63 -8.51
CA VAL A 197 15.76 2.34 -8.32
C VAL A 197 17.10 2.28 -9.05
N ARG A 198 17.23 3.00 -10.17
CA ARG A 198 18.41 2.99 -11.05
C ARG A 198 18.96 1.56 -11.26
N SER A 199 20.22 1.39 -11.39
CA SER A 199 20.89 0.09 -11.62
C SER A 199 20.96 -0.82 -10.38
N THR A 200 20.15 -0.57 -9.34
CA THR A 200 20.23 -1.38 -8.14
C THR A 200 19.63 -2.77 -8.37
N LYS A 201 20.32 -3.80 -7.92
CA LYS A 201 19.82 -5.19 -7.91
C LYS A 201 18.86 -5.46 -6.75
N GLN A 202 18.39 -4.43 -6.08
CA GLN A 202 17.59 -4.55 -4.89
C GLN A 202 16.16 -5.01 -5.19
N ARG A 203 15.55 -5.60 -4.20
CA ARG A 203 14.17 -6.07 -4.30
C ARG A 203 13.21 -4.89 -4.34
N LEU A 204 12.46 -4.79 -5.41
CA LEU A 204 11.47 -3.77 -5.64
C LEU A 204 10.08 -4.31 -5.28
N ARG A 205 9.27 -3.50 -4.60
CA ARG A 205 7.85 -3.72 -4.37
C ARG A 205 7.10 -2.46 -4.72
N VAL A 206 6.28 -2.56 -5.74
CA VAL A 206 5.44 -1.46 -6.21
C VAL A 206 3.99 -1.83 -6.01
N ILE A 207 3.27 -1.06 -5.21
CA ILE A 207 1.85 -1.27 -4.96
C ILE A 207 1.09 -0.14 -5.62
N CYS A 208 0.24 -0.47 -6.59
CA CYS A 208 -0.61 0.48 -7.29
C CYS A 208 -2.04 0.35 -6.78
N ILE A 209 -2.63 1.44 -6.35
CA ILE A 209 -3.98 1.48 -5.80
C ILE A 209 -4.90 2.21 -6.78
N GLY A 210 -5.98 1.57 -7.17
CA GLY A 210 -7.03 2.13 -8.01
C GLY A 210 -8.41 1.94 -7.41
N ASN A 211 -9.35 2.79 -7.81
CA ASN A 211 -10.76 2.56 -7.55
C ASN A 211 -11.32 1.52 -8.51
N THR A 212 -12.57 1.14 -8.32
CA THR A 212 -13.30 0.29 -9.29
C THR A 212 -13.16 0.89 -10.68
N LEU A 213 -12.86 0.03 -11.64
CA LEU A 213 -12.59 0.47 -13.01
C LEU A 213 -13.89 0.92 -13.67
N GLU A 214 -14.06 2.21 -13.83
CA GLU A 214 -15.08 2.76 -14.72
C GLU A 214 -14.56 2.87 -16.16
N GLU A 215 -13.23 3.03 -16.31
CA GLU A 215 -12.49 3.11 -17.57
C GLU A 215 -11.18 2.34 -17.47
N ALA A 216 -10.61 1.98 -18.61
CA ALA A 216 -9.32 1.30 -18.68
C ALA A 216 -8.21 2.19 -18.09
N SER A 217 -7.47 1.65 -17.13
CA SER A 217 -6.30 2.31 -16.58
C SER A 217 -5.15 2.28 -17.58
N ASP A 218 -4.54 3.43 -17.88
CA ASP A 218 -3.36 3.53 -18.76
C ASP A 218 -2.24 2.56 -18.30
N ILE A 219 -2.04 2.43 -17.00
CA ILE A 219 -1.01 1.54 -16.42
C ILE A 219 -1.38 0.06 -16.62
N LEU A 220 -2.63 -0.33 -16.39
CA LEU A 220 -3.05 -1.72 -16.63
C LEU A 220 -3.00 -2.08 -18.11
N CYS A 221 -3.34 -1.15 -19.00
CA CYS A 221 -3.18 -1.31 -20.45
C CYS A 221 -1.70 -1.56 -20.82
N ALA A 222 -0.74 -0.88 -20.19
CA ALA A 222 0.69 -1.14 -20.39
C ALA A 222 1.11 -2.55 -19.92
N PHE A 223 0.38 -3.13 -18.98
CA PHE A 223 0.54 -4.52 -18.57
C PHE A 223 -0.23 -5.50 -19.49
N ASN A 224 -0.94 -5.01 -20.52
CA ASN A 224 -1.78 -5.78 -21.44
C ASN A 224 -2.78 -6.67 -20.70
N PHE A 225 -3.40 -6.16 -19.67
CA PHE A 225 -4.38 -6.90 -18.89
C PHE A 225 -5.36 -5.95 -18.18
N LEU A 226 -6.63 -6.23 -18.38
CA LEU A 226 -7.75 -5.58 -17.67
C LEU A 226 -8.58 -6.69 -17.02
N PRO A 227 -8.80 -6.66 -15.71
CA PRO A 227 -9.68 -7.61 -15.05
C PRO A 227 -11.15 -7.32 -15.42
N GLU A 228 -11.86 -8.33 -15.86
CA GLU A 228 -13.31 -8.24 -16.14
C GLU A 228 -14.11 -8.56 -14.86
N ASP A 229 -13.65 -9.54 -14.09
CA ASP A 229 -14.32 -10.00 -12.88
C ASP A 229 -13.48 -9.75 -11.62
N PHE A 230 -14.16 -9.81 -10.46
CA PHE A 230 -13.47 -9.81 -9.17
C PHE A 230 -12.57 -11.05 -9.03
N GLY A 231 -11.42 -10.86 -8.42
CA GLY A 231 -10.49 -11.97 -8.20
C GLY A 231 -9.02 -11.57 -8.22
N ARG A 232 -8.17 -12.58 -8.17
CA ARG A 232 -6.71 -12.41 -8.17
C ARG A 232 -6.08 -12.99 -9.42
N TYR A 233 -5.47 -12.14 -10.23
CA TYR A 233 -4.84 -12.48 -11.51
C TYR A 233 -3.32 -12.40 -11.38
N LYS A 234 -2.62 -13.44 -11.86
CA LYS A 234 -1.16 -13.56 -11.76
C LYS A 234 -0.51 -13.47 -13.14
N LEU A 235 0.14 -12.36 -13.42
CA LEU A 235 0.89 -12.11 -14.65
C LEU A 235 2.37 -12.45 -14.41
N LYS A 236 2.72 -13.73 -14.44
CA LYS A 236 4.05 -14.22 -14.04
C LYS A 236 5.18 -13.64 -14.91
N SER A 237 5.01 -13.56 -16.22
CA SER A 237 5.99 -12.99 -17.16
C SER A 237 6.32 -11.52 -16.87
N LYS A 238 5.37 -10.78 -16.31
CA LYS A 238 5.51 -9.37 -15.94
C LYS A 238 5.79 -9.15 -14.45
N ARG A 239 5.93 -10.24 -13.69
CA ARG A 239 6.10 -10.21 -12.24
C ARG A 239 5.05 -9.34 -11.55
N ALA A 240 3.79 -9.44 -12.01
CA ALA A 240 2.68 -8.62 -11.54
C ALA A 240 1.52 -9.49 -11.03
N VAL A 241 0.80 -8.94 -10.06
CA VAL A 241 -0.46 -9.50 -9.56
C VAL A 241 -1.48 -8.38 -9.52
N ILE A 242 -2.67 -8.66 -10.03
CA ILE A 242 -3.81 -7.75 -9.96
C ILE A 242 -4.83 -8.41 -9.03
N GLU A 243 -5.22 -7.70 -7.99
CA GLU A 243 -6.30 -8.08 -7.11
C GLU A 243 -7.48 -7.12 -7.31
N TYR A 244 -8.52 -7.61 -8.00
CA TYR A 244 -9.76 -6.89 -8.12
C TYR A 244 -10.67 -7.32 -6.97
N ILE A 245 -10.79 -6.43 -5.99
CA ILE A 245 -11.35 -6.71 -4.67
C ILE A 245 -12.86 -6.72 -4.75
N GLU A 246 -13.46 -7.87 -4.49
CA GLU A 246 -14.89 -8.02 -4.36
C GLU A 246 -15.39 -7.33 -3.09
N PRO A 247 -16.46 -6.51 -3.16
CA PRO A 247 -17.09 -5.91 -2.00
C PRO A 247 -17.62 -6.99 -1.06
N SER A 248 -17.21 -6.98 0.21
CA SER A 248 -17.76 -7.89 1.21
C SER A 248 -19.14 -7.44 1.68
N GLU A 249 -19.95 -8.36 2.24
CA GLU A 249 -21.25 -8.02 2.83
C GLU A 249 -21.14 -6.94 3.92
N LYS A 250 -20.11 -7.00 4.76
CA LYS A 250 -19.85 -5.99 5.79
C LYS A 250 -19.51 -4.63 5.19
N TYR A 251 -18.71 -4.60 4.12
CA TYR A 251 -18.43 -3.36 3.38
C TYR A 251 -19.71 -2.77 2.79
N LEU A 252 -20.54 -3.58 2.14
CA LEU A 252 -21.82 -3.14 1.56
C LEU A 252 -22.79 -2.65 2.65
N THR A 253 -22.90 -3.39 3.77
CA THR A 253 -23.75 -2.98 4.90
C THR A 253 -23.31 -1.62 5.47
N ARG A 254 -22.01 -1.38 5.62
CA ARG A 254 -21.48 -0.10 6.10
C ARG A 254 -21.78 1.04 5.12
N ARG A 255 -21.75 0.78 3.83
CA ARG A 255 -22.05 1.80 2.80
C ARG A 255 -23.52 2.08 2.62
N LYS A 256 -24.40 1.18 3.04
CA LYS A 256 -25.82 1.31 2.85
C LYS A 256 -26.37 2.61 3.45
N GLY A 257 -27.08 3.38 2.63
CA GLY A 257 -27.64 4.68 3.04
C GLY A 257 -26.64 5.85 3.03
N THR A 258 -25.39 5.64 2.62
CA THR A 258 -24.45 6.76 2.39
C THR A 258 -24.81 7.51 1.10
N VAL A 259 -24.34 8.76 0.97
CA VAL A 259 -24.55 9.55 -0.27
C VAL A 259 -24.06 8.80 -1.50
N ALA A 260 -22.94 8.08 -1.39
CA ALA A 260 -22.40 7.30 -2.48
C ALA A 260 -23.27 6.10 -2.86
N ASP A 261 -23.92 5.46 -1.89
CA ASP A 261 -24.86 4.36 -2.11
C ASP A 261 -26.16 4.84 -2.77
N ILE A 262 -26.63 6.03 -2.38
CA ILE A 262 -27.84 6.65 -2.94
C ILE A 262 -27.63 7.09 -4.40
N LEU A 263 -26.47 7.66 -4.72
CA LEU A 263 -26.16 8.21 -6.03
C LEU A 263 -25.63 7.18 -7.03
N MET A 264 -25.02 6.11 -6.55
CA MET A 264 -24.43 5.03 -7.35
C MET A 264 -24.74 3.67 -6.69
N PRO A 265 -26.00 3.21 -6.77
CA PRO A 265 -26.45 1.96 -6.16
C PRO A 265 -25.80 0.70 -6.78
#